data_01fcdc36e23012bda56e0a636b7d5e73
#
_entry.id   01fcdc36e23012bda56e0a636b7d5e73
#
_cell.length_a   1.000
_cell.length_b   1.000
_cell.length_c   1.000
_cell.angle_alpha   90.00
_cell.angle_beta   90.00
_cell.angle_gamma   90.00
#
_symmetry.space_group_name_H-M   'P 1'
#
loop_
_entity.id
_entity.type
_entity.pdbx_description
1 polymer ?
#
loop_
_entity_poly.entity_id
_entity_poly.type
_entity_poly.pdbx_seq_one_letter_code
_entity_poly.pdbx_strand_id
1 'polypeptide(L)'
;MVKTNDLKEMLFKVGLYNASKLDDFDFKFNDNKEYLMHILKLEYEARTKHSLEERIKRSKLPKVDTSKKYSGIDEWNMKELLKLEFIENNQNIILIGKCGSGKTTAAVQIAEKALKNGNRVHYIKIETLLNVLKTKDSLNKSKKTFDYLIQCDLIIIDDLMYIPLTDEEWTMFYKTIMFLNESRSIIFITNRRIEEWSDATNNKHVVETLVDRIINYSRVVTFK
;
A
#
# COMPACT_ATOMS: atom_id res chain seq x y z
N MET A 1 20.97 45.22 6.05
CA MET A 1 21.34 43.85 5.62
C MET A 1 20.66 42.88 6.57
N VAL A 2 19.81 41.99 6.08
CA VAL A 2 19.22 40.90 6.89
C VAL A 2 20.34 39.92 7.22
N LYS A 3 20.52 39.59 8.51
CA LYS A 3 21.55 38.60 8.90
C LYS A 3 21.09 37.20 8.49
N THR A 4 22.04 36.37 8.08
CA THR A 4 21.76 34.95 7.67
C THR A 4 20.99 34.18 8.75
N ASN A 5 21.30 34.44 10.03
CA ASN A 5 20.59 33.81 11.15
C ASN A 5 19.10 34.23 11.24
N ASP A 6 18.82 35.51 10.96
CA ASP A 6 17.44 36.04 10.96
C ASP A 6 16.61 35.35 9.85
N LEU A 7 17.22 35.14 8.68
CA LEU A 7 16.59 34.46 7.57
C LEU A 7 16.31 32.98 7.90
N LYS A 8 17.28 32.25 8.47
CA LYS A 8 17.10 30.86 8.92
C LYS A 8 15.97 30.74 9.93
N GLU A 9 15.91 31.62 10.91
CA GLU A 9 14.85 31.64 11.92
C GLU A 9 13.48 31.90 11.29
N MET A 10 13.38 32.83 10.34
CA MET A 10 12.13 33.10 9.63
C MET A 10 11.68 31.90 8.77
N LEU A 11 12.59 31.27 8.02
CA LEU A 11 12.28 30.06 7.24
C LEU A 11 11.76 28.95 8.14
N PHE A 12 12.37 28.74 9.31
CA PHE A 12 11.92 27.80 10.30
C PHE A 12 10.50 28.14 10.82
N LYS A 13 10.23 29.37 11.18
CA LYS A 13 8.93 29.84 11.69
C LYS A 13 7.81 29.71 10.67
N VAL A 14 8.08 29.88 9.38
CA VAL A 14 7.10 29.66 8.30
C VAL A 14 7.02 28.20 7.82
N GLY A 15 7.72 27.30 8.49
CA GLY A 15 7.65 25.87 8.21
C GLY A 15 8.54 25.38 7.07
N LEU A 16 9.48 26.20 6.58
CA LEU A 16 10.46 25.80 5.55
C LEU A 16 11.71 25.18 6.21
N TYR A 17 11.51 24.06 6.93
CA TYR A 17 12.51 23.47 7.82
C TYR A 17 13.78 22.99 7.11
N ASN A 18 13.69 22.52 5.88
CA ASN A 18 14.86 22.03 5.15
C ASN A 18 15.63 23.19 4.55
N ALA A 19 14.95 24.22 4.04
CA ALA A 19 15.57 25.43 3.59
C ALA A 19 16.28 26.20 4.73
N SER A 20 15.74 26.17 5.96
CA SER A 20 16.37 26.80 7.13
C SER A 20 17.71 26.17 7.54
N LYS A 21 18.03 24.97 7.08
CA LYS A 21 19.29 24.25 7.35
C LYS A 21 20.41 24.57 6.36
N LEU A 22 20.14 25.34 5.31
CA LEU A 22 21.17 25.77 4.36
C LEU A 22 22.21 26.63 5.09
N ASP A 23 23.48 26.30 4.92
CA ASP A 23 24.58 27.05 5.55
C ASP A 23 24.99 28.28 4.75
N ASP A 24 24.72 28.25 3.44
CA ASP A 24 25.03 29.32 2.53
C ASP A 24 23.78 29.66 1.70
N PHE A 25 23.50 30.99 1.60
CA PHE A 25 22.44 31.57 0.78
C PHE A 25 23.01 32.37 -0.39
N ASP A 26 24.33 32.30 -0.62
CA ASP A 26 25.05 33.04 -1.69
C ASP A 26 24.88 32.34 -3.06
N PHE A 27 23.65 32.02 -3.40
CA PHE A 27 23.33 31.55 -4.74
C PHE A 27 23.30 32.71 -5.72
N LYS A 28 24.00 32.60 -6.83
CA LYS A 28 23.91 33.56 -7.93
C LYS A 28 22.73 33.24 -8.81
N PHE A 29 21.64 33.98 -8.62
CA PHE A 29 20.45 33.88 -9.47
C PHE A 29 20.28 35.17 -10.27
N ASN A 30 19.64 35.06 -11.43
CA ASN A 30 19.42 36.21 -12.31
C ASN A 30 18.32 37.13 -11.79
N ASP A 31 17.36 36.57 -11.04
CA ASP A 31 16.30 37.35 -10.40
C ASP A 31 15.79 36.72 -9.09
N ASN A 32 14.97 37.48 -8.36
CA ASN A 32 14.39 37.04 -7.09
C ASN A 32 13.41 35.88 -7.22
N LYS A 33 12.79 35.67 -8.40
CA LYS A 33 11.86 34.58 -8.65
C LYS A 33 12.61 33.25 -8.75
N GLU A 34 13.74 33.23 -9.45
CA GLU A 34 14.61 32.04 -9.54
C GLU A 34 15.10 31.62 -8.15
N TYR A 35 15.50 32.61 -7.32
CA TYR A 35 15.90 32.34 -5.95
C TYR A 35 14.78 31.72 -5.12
N LEU A 36 13.57 32.30 -5.15
CA LEU A 36 12.41 31.80 -4.45
C LEU A 36 12.03 30.39 -4.92
N MET A 37 12.03 30.19 -6.24
CA MET A 37 11.75 28.85 -6.81
C MET A 37 12.77 27.81 -6.36
N HIS A 38 14.04 28.15 -6.26
CA HIS A 38 15.07 27.25 -5.76
C HIS A 38 14.82 26.83 -4.30
N ILE A 39 14.53 27.77 -3.41
CA ILE A 39 14.22 27.50 -1.99
C ILE A 39 12.96 26.60 -1.86
N LEU A 40 11.91 26.94 -2.60
CA LEU A 40 10.67 26.14 -2.57
C LEU A 40 10.89 24.74 -3.11
N LYS A 41 11.69 24.58 -4.17
CA LYS A 41 12.02 23.27 -4.75
C LYS A 41 12.81 22.40 -3.78
N LEU A 42 13.81 22.95 -3.11
CA LEU A 42 14.57 22.23 -2.08
C LEU A 42 13.67 21.72 -0.96
N GLU A 43 12.78 22.58 -0.46
CA GLU A 43 11.84 22.18 0.60
C GLU A 43 10.84 21.11 0.10
N TYR A 44 10.31 21.29 -1.11
CA TYR A 44 9.39 20.34 -1.73
C TYR A 44 10.04 18.95 -1.93
N GLU A 45 11.25 18.90 -2.47
CA GLU A 45 11.99 17.66 -2.70
C GLU A 45 12.27 16.94 -1.38
N ALA A 46 12.71 17.66 -0.36
CA ALA A 46 13.00 17.11 0.96
C ALA A 46 11.74 16.58 1.65
N ARG A 47 10.61 17.29 1.58
CA ARG A 47 9.31 16.84 2.12
C ARG A 47 8.79 15.61 1.37
N THR A 48 8.89 15.63 0.05
CA THR A 48 8.44 14.51 -0.79
C THR A 48 9.23 13.25 -0.46
N LYS A 49 10.56 13.36 -0.34
CA LYS A 49 11.44 12.27 0.05
C LYS A 49 11.09 11.73 1.44
N HIS A 50 10.99 12.59 2.43
CA HIS A 50 10.62 12.19 3.81
C HIS A 50 9.25 11.53 3.86
N SER A 51 8.25 12.09 3.17
CA SER A 51 6.91 11.51 3.08
C SER A 51 6.92 10.12 2.44
N LEU A 52 7.71 9.92 1.39
CA LEU A 52 7.88 8.60 0.77
C LEU A 52 8.54 7.61 1.73
N GLU A 53 9.60 7.99 2.43
CA GLU A 53 10.28 7.15 3.42
C GLU A 53 9.32 6.69 4.53
N GLU A 54 8.49 7.61 5.05
CA GLU A 54 7.48 7.28 6.06
C GLU A 54 6.39 6.34 5.50
N ARG A 55 5.92 6.55 4.25
CA ARG A 55 4.97 5.64 3.61
C ARG A 55 5.56 4.24 3.42
N ILE A 56 6.82 4.15 2.95
CA ILE A 56 7.54 2.87 2.81
C ILE A 56 7.64 2.16 4.16
N LYS A 57 8.03 2.85 5.21
CA LYS A 57 8.15 2.28 6.57
C LYS A 57 6.82 1.73 7.10
N ARG A 58 5.73 2.47 6.85
CA ARG A 58 4.38 2.08 7.28
C ARG A 58 3.75 0.99 6.42
N SER A 59 4.19 0.84 5.18
CA SER A 59 3.62 -0.14 4.25
C SER A 59 3.85 -1.59 4.66
N LYS A 60 4.86 -1.87 5.49
CA LYS A 60 5.24 -3.21 5.95
C LYS A 60 5.51 -4.21 4.82
N LEU A 61 5.91 -3.71 3.65
CA LEU A 61 6.27 -4.58 2.52
C LEU A 61 7.38 -5.56 2.91
N PRO A 62 7.28 -6.83 2.54
CA PRO A 62 8.35 -7.78 2.73
C PRO A 62 9.54 -7.43 1.84
N LYS A 63 10.74 -7.74 2.32
CA LYS A 63 11.95 -7.66 1.51
C LYS A 63 11.93 -8.80 0.49
N VAL A 64 11.73 -8.48 -0.76
CA VAL A 64 11.82 -9.41 -1.88
C VAL A 64 12.88 -8.94 -2.87
N ASP A 65 13.46 -9.88 -3.58
CA ASP A 65 14.39 -9.55 -4.65
C ASP A 65 13.59 -9.14 -5.90
N THR A 66 13.35 -7.84 -6.03
CA THR A 66 12.61 -7.25 -7.15
C THR A 66 13.40 -7.22 -8.45
N SER A 67 14.71 -7.57 -8.44
CA SER A 67 15.52 -7.72 -9.65
C SER A 67 15.21 -9.02 -10.41
N LYS A 68 14.67 -10.04 -9.71
CA LYS A 68 14.21 -11.27 -10.35
C LYS A 68 12.93 -10.99 -11.12
N LYS A 69 12.97 -11.28 -12.42
CA LYS A 69 11.75 -11.26 -13.22
C LYS A 69 10.72 -12.24 -12.60
N TYR A 70 9.51 -11.77 -12.39
CA TYR A 70 8.39 -12.65 -12.07
C TYR A 70 8.20 -13.62 -13.24
N SER A 71 8.41 -14.90 -12.98
CA SER A 71 8.35 -15.93 -14.03
C SER A 71 6.93 -16.37 -14.37
N GLY A 72 5.96 -16.01 -13.55
CA GLY A 72 4.60 -16.54 -13.63
C GLY A 72 3.54 -15.63 -14.24
N ILE A 73 3.82 -14.35 -14.45
CA ILE A 73 2.89 -13.38 -15.05
C ILE A 73 3.43 -12.89 -16.39
N ASP A 74 2.56 -12.71 -17.39
CA ASP A 74 2.95 -12.12 -18.65
C ASP A 74 3.21 -10.60 -18.54
N GLU A 75 4.07 -10.09 -19.42
CA GLU A 75 4.49 -8.68 -19.41
C GLU A 75 3.32 -7.71 -19.59
N TRP A 76 2.31 -8.08 -20.37
CA TRP A 76 1.16 -7.22 -20.62
C TRP A 76 0.34 -7.02 -19.34
N ASN A 77 -0.01 -8.11 -18.64
CA ASN A 77 -0.71 -8.03 -17.36
C ASN A 77 0.05 -7.19 -16.35
N MET A 78 1.37 -7.38 -16.23
CA MET A 78 2.16 -6.59 -15.29
C MET A 78 2.24 -5.10 -15.67
N LYS A 79 2.38 -4.76 -16.95
CA LYS A 79 2.35 -3.37 -17.43
C LYS A 79 1.02 -2.69 -17.10
N GLU A 80 -0.10 -3.39 -17.29
CA GLU A 80 -1.43 -2.87 -16.96
C GLU A 80 -1.57 -2.62 -15.44
N LEU A 81 -1.14 -3.56 -14.60
CA LEU A 81 -1.19 -3.38 -13.15
C LEU A 81 -0.30 -2.22 -12.66
N LEU A 82 0.83 -1.97 -13.31
CA LEU A 82 1.72 -0.87 -13.00
C LEU A 82 1.22 0.51 -13.44
N LYS A 83 0.15 0.60 -14.23
CA LYS A 83 -0.55 1.87 -14.49
C LYS A 83 -1.30 2.38 -13.26
N LEU A 84 -1.68 1.47 -12.34
CA LEU A 84 -2.38 1.75 -11.08
C LEU A 84 -3.82 2.25 -11.24
N GLU A 85 -4.39 2.21 -12.45
CA GLU A 85 -5.77 2.62 -12.73
C GLU A 85 -6.80 1.86 -11.87
N PHE A 86 -6.49 0.62 -11.47
CA PHE A 86 -7.33 -0.16 -10.57
C PHE A 86 -7.48 0.48 -9.18
N ILE A 87 -6.48 1.24 -8.70
CA ILE A 87 -6.55 1.97 -7.43
C ILE A 87 -7.52 3.15 -7.57
N GLU A 88 -7.46 3.89 -8.66
CA GLU A 88 -8.34 5.03 -8.92
C GLU A 88 -9.81 4.59 -9.07
N ASN A 89 -10.02 3.38 -9.60
CA ASN A 89 -11.34 2.79 -9.81
C ASN A 89 -11.84 1.93 -8.63
N ASN A 90 -11.13 1.89 -7.51
CA ASN A 90 -11.44 1.03 -6.35
C ASN A 90 -11.65 -0.45 -6.73
N GLN A 91 -10.93 -0.92 -7.76
CA GLN A 91 -10.99 -2.28 -8.24
C GLN A 91 -9.98 -3.15 -7.51
N ASN A 92 -10.34 -4.39 -7.19
CA ASN A 92 -9.45 -5.35 -6.57
C ASN A 92 -8.68 -6.17 -7.60
N ILE A 93 -7.59 -6.78 -7.15
CA ILE A 93 -6.77 -7.71 -7.92
C ILE A 93 -6.66 -9.02 -7.13
N ILE A 94 -6.83 -10.15 -7.80
CA ILE A 94 -6.56 -11.47 -7.21
C ILE A 94 -5.38 -12.08 -7.96
N LEU A 95 -4.28 -12.32 -7.25
CA LEU A 95 -3.09 -12.99 -7.77
C LEU A 95 -3.12 -14.47 -7.35
N ILE A 96 -3.32 -15.35 -8.31
CA ILE A 96 -3.45 -16.81 -8.08
C ILE A 96 -2.28 -17.54 -8.73
N GLY A 97 -1.73 -18.56 -8.07
CA GLY A 97 -0.72 -19.42 -8.65
C GLY A 97 0.06 -20.21 -7.61
N LYS A 98 0.91 -21.11 -8.06
CA LYS A 98 1.70 -21.99 -7.19
C LYS A 98 2.63 -21.20 -6.27
N CYS A 99 3.06 -21.81 -5.17
CA CYS A 99 4.09 -21.25 -4.32
C CYS A 99 5.37 -21.01 -5.16
N GLY A 100 6.05 -19.89 -4.94
CA GLY A 100 7.27 -19.53 -5.68
C GLY A 100 7.06 -18.96 -7.09
N SER A 101 5.82 -18.83 -7.60
CA SER A 101 5.55 -18.28 -8.94
C SER A 101 5.73 -16.75 -9.07
N GLY A 102 6.12 -16.05 -8.00
CA GLY A 102 6.42 -14.61 -8.04
C GLY A 102 5.26 -13.67 -7.71
N LYS A 103 4.10 -14.18 -7.22
CA LYS A 103 2.93 -13.35 -6.85
C LYS A 103 3.27 -12.23 -5.87
N THR A 104 3.92 -12.58 -4.76
CA THR A 104 4.31 -11.59 -3.74
C THR A 104 5.32 -10.58 -4.30
N THR A 105 6.25 -11.02 -5.15
CA THR A 105 7.20 -10.13 -5.83
C THR A 105 6.47 -9.13 -6.74
N ALA A 106 5.51 -9.59 -7.54
CA ALA A 106 4.70 -8.71 -8.38
C ALA A 106 3.88 -7.72 -7.55
N ALA A 107 3.23 -8.18 -6.48
CA ALA A 107 2.48 -7.31 -5.58
C ALA A 107 3.36 -6.24 -4.92
N VAL A 108 4.60 -6.60 -4.52
CA VAL A 108 5.56 -5.64 -3.97
C VAL A 108 5.97 -4.59 -5.01
N GLN A 109 6.23 -4.98 -6.26
CA GLN A 109 6.56 -4.03 -7.32
C GLN A 109 5.40 -3.06 -7.61
N ILE A 110 4.15 -3.54 -7.63
CA ILE A 110 2.96 -2.69 -7.75
C ILE A 110 2.89 -1.73 -6.57
N ALA A 111 3.09 -2.23 -5.36
CA ALA A 111 3.09 -1.44 -4.14
C ALA A 111 4.17 -0.35 -4.12
N GLU A 112 5.40 -0.67 -4.54
CA GLU A 112 6.50 0.30 -4.66
C GLU A 112 6.16 1.41 -5.66
N LYS A 113 5.54 1.05 -6.79
CA LYS A 113 5.07 2.03 -7.77
C LYS A 113 3.97 2.92 -7.19
N ALA A 114 3.00 2.34 -6.47
CA ALA A 114 1.93 3.07 -5.81
C ALA A 114 2.47 4.03 -4.74
N LEU A 115 3.42 3.59 -3.90
CA LEU A 115 4.10 4.44 -2.90
C LEU A 115 4.80 5.62 -3.54
N LYS A 116 5.51 5.42 -4.66
CA LYS A 116 6.19 6.48 -5.41
C LYS A 116 5.19 7.48 -6.01
N ASN A 117 4.01 7.02 -6.40
CA ASN A 117 2.92 7.88 -6.89
C ASN A 117 2.15 8.62 -5.77
N GLY A 118 2.52 8.42 -4.50
CA GLY A 118 1.91 9.12 -3.38
C GLY A 118 0.85 8.31 -2.62
N ASN A 119 0.45 7.15 -3.12
CA ASN A 119 -0.54 6.29 -2.46
C ASN A 119 -0.02 5.76 -1.12
N ARG A 120 -0.94 5.54 -0.19
CA ARG A 120 -0.70 4.82 1.06
C ARG A 120 -0.94 3.34 0.82
N VAL A 121 0.04 2.52 1.11
CA VAL A 121 -0.02 1.06 0.92
C VAL A 121 0.22 0.35 2.24
N HIS A 122 -0.47 -0.77 2.45
CA HIS A 122 -0.16 -1.67 3.57
C HIS A 122 -0.20 -3.13 3.12
N TYR A 123 0.87 -3.84 3.45
CA TYR A 123 0.97 -5.29 3.27
C TYR A 123 0.68 -5.99 4.60
N ILE A 124 -0.18 -6.99 4.57
CA ILE A 124 -0.54 -7.78 5.74
C ILE A 124 -0.85 -9.23 5.33
N LYS A 125 -0.38 -10.20 6.12
CA LYS A 125 -0.79 -11.59 5.95
C LYS A 125 -2.16 -11.80 6.57
N ILE A 126 -2.96 -12.73 6.02
CA ILE A 126 -4.30 -13.01 6.51
C ILE A 126 -4.33 -13.32 8.01
N GLU A 127 -3.39 -14.14 8.49
CA GLU A 127 -3.28 -14.48 9.90
C GLU A 127 -3.09 -13.24 10.80
N THR A 128 -2.21 -12.33 10.37
CA THR A 128 -1.97 -11.08 11.09
C THR A 128 -3.20 -10.16 11.04
N LEU A 129 -3.88 -10.08 9.89
CA LEU A 129 -5.12 -9.31 9.75
C LEU A 129 -6.19 -9.82 10.71
N LEU A 130 -6.42 -11.12 10.76
CA LEU A 130 -7.40 -11.72 11.68
C LEU A 130 -7.07 -11.44 13.14
N ASN A 131 -5.79 -11.54 13.52
CA ASN A 131 -5.37 -11.17 14.87
C ASN A 131 -5.62 -9.68 15.18
N VAL A 132 -5.35 -8.80 14.23
CA VAL A 132 -5.67 -7.36 14.35
C VAL A 132 -7.18 -7.16 14.54
N LEU A 133 -8.01 -7.83 13.75
CA LEU A 133 -9.47 -7.73 13.84
C LEU A 133 -10.02 -8.21 15.18
N LYS A 134 -9.48 -9.31 15.72
CA LYS A 134 -9.86 -9.87 17.03
C LYS A 134 -9.48 -8.97 18.21
N THR A 135 -8.37 -8.24 18.08
CA THR A 135 -7.75 -7.55 19.22
C THR A 135 -7.79 -6.02 19.12
N LYS A 136 -8.34 -5.44 18.04
CA LYS A 136 -8.35 -3.99 17.82
C LYS A 136 -9.05 -3.18 18.91
N ASP A 137 -10.04 -3.78 19.59
CA ASP A 137 -10.80 -3.11 20.64
C ASP A 137 -10.12 -3.22 22.01
N SER A 138 -9.15 -4.13 22.17
CA SER A 138 -8.44 -4.38 23.42
C SER A 138 -6.96 -3.97 23.39
N LEU A 139 -6.32 -3.96 22.20
CA LEU A 139 -4.91 -3.66 22.06
C LEU A 139 -4.64 -2.42 21.21
N ASN A 140 -4.02 -1.40 21.80
CA ASN A 140 -3.64 -0.16 21.11
C ASN A 140 -2.84 -0.37 19.82
N LYS A 141 -1.99 -1.41 19.78
CA LYS A 141 -1.19 -1.73 18.60
C LYS A 141 -2.08 -2.19 17.45
N SER A 142 -3.04 -3.07 17.71
CA SER A 142 -4.00 -3.59 16.73
C SER A 142 -4.94 -2.48 16.25
N LYS A 143 -5.42 -1.64 17.17
CA LYS A 143 -6.21 -0.46 16.83
C LYS A 143 -5.48 0.45 15.85
N LYS A 144 -4.23 0.85 16.16
CA LYS A 144 -3.41 1.69 15.28
C LYS A 144 -3.18 1.05 13.90
N THR A 145 -3.01 -0.27 13.86
CA THR A 145 -2.86 -1.00 12.58
C THR A 145 -4.15 -0.95 11.78
N PHE A 146 -5.29 -1.20 12.40
CA PHE A 146 -6.60 -1.12 11.76
C PHE A 146 -6.90 0.30 11.28
N ASP A 147 -6.67 1.31 12.13
CA ASP A 147 -6.85 2.72 11.78
C ASP A 147 -5.97 3.14 10.59
N TYR A 148 -4.79 2.53 10.44
CA TYR A 148 -3.94 2.77 9.28
C TYR A 148 -4.46 2.04 8.04
N LEU A 149 -4.92 0.79 8.16
CA LEU A 149 -5.52 0.03 7.06
C LEU A 149 -6.68 0.79 6.40
N ILE A 150 -7.57 1.36 7.19
CA ILE A 150 -8.70 2.13 6.66
C ILE A 150 -8.32 3.46 6.03
N GLN A 151 -7.06 3.88 6.14
CA GLN A 151 -6.52 5.10 5.50
C GLN A 151 -5.69 4.77 4.25
N CYS A 152 -5.43 3.48 3.98
CA CYS A 152 -4.65 3.09 2.81
C CYS A 152 -5.48 3.18 1.53
N ASP A 153 -4.84 3.53 0.43
CA ASP A 153 -5.43 3.50 -0.91
C ASP A 153 -5.33 2.08 -1.49
N LEU A 154 -4.28 1.35 -1.11
CA LEU A 154 -4.02 -0.03 -1.54
C LEU A 154 -3.67 -0.91 -0.34
N ILE A 155 -4.37 -2.03 -0.20
CA ILE A 155 -4.09 -3.06 0.81
C ILE A 155 -3.67 -4.34 0.10
N ILE A 156 -2.61 -4.99 0.57
CA ILE A 156 -2.18 -6.29 0.06
C ILE A 156 -2.41 -7.31 1.17
N ILE A 157 -3.28 -8.28 0.90
CA ILE A 157 -3.58 -9.39 1.81
C ILE A 157 -2.94 -10.64 1.23
N ASP A 158 -1.87 -11.11 1.87
CA ASP A 158 -1.12 -12.28 1.42
C ASP A 158 -1.48 -13.55 2.22
N ASP A 159 -1.13 -14.70 1.64
CA ASP A 159 -1.39 -16.03 2.18
C ASP A 159 -2.90 -16.34 2.35
N LEU A 160 -3.78 -15.69 1.57
CA LEU A 160 -5.22 -15.93 1.62
C LEU A 160 -5.52 -17.41 1.29
N MET A 161 -6.36 -18.07 2.09
CA MET A 161 -6.70 -19.50 2.00
C MET A 161 -5.54 -20.46 2.31
N TYR A 162 -4.43 -19.99 2.87
CA TYR A 162 -3.33 -20.88 3.27
C TYR A 162 -3.68 -21.70 4.52
N ILE A 163 -4.39 -21.10 5.46
CA ILE A 163 -4.91 -21.74 6.68
C ILE A 163 -6.44 -21.77 6.66
N PRO A 164 -7.08 -22.80 7.22
CA PRO A 164 -8.52 -22.80 7.40
C PRO A 164 -8.91 -21.73 8.42
N LEU A 165 -9.98 -20.99 8.13
CA LEU A 165 -10.56 -19.99 9.02
C LEU A 165 -11.78 -20.58 9.73
N THR A 166 -12.01 -20.15 10.97
CA THR A 166 -13.26 -20.45 11.68
C THR A 166 -14.42 -19.65 11.09
N ASP A 167 -15.65 -20.04 11.36
CA ASP A 167 -16.85 -19.31 10.90
C ASP A 167 -16.89 -17.87 11.43
N GLU A 168 -16.40 -17.64 12.65
CA GLU A 168 -16.29 -16.31 13.23
C GLU A 168 -15.24 -15.46 12.48
N GLU A 169 -14.09 -16.03 12.15
CA GLU A 169 -13.03 -15.38 11.38
C GLU A 169 -13.51 -15.03 9.98
N TRP A 170 -14.24 -15.93 9.33
CA TRP A 170 -14.88 -15.67 8.03
C TRP A 170 -15.85 -14.50 8.11
N THR A 171 -16.67 -14.47 9.13
CA THR A 171 -17.65 -13.38 9.33
C THR A 171 -16.94 -12.03 9.56
N MET A 172 -15.90 -12.00 10.39
CA MET A 172 -15.10 -10.79 10.62
C MET A 172 -14.38 -10.34 9.35
N PHE A 173 -13.76 -11.27 8.64
CA PHE A 173 -13.07 -10.99 7.39
C PHE A 173 -14.04 -10.43 6.35
N TYR A 174 -15.19 -11.09 6.14
CA TYR A 174 -16.24 -10.63 5.24
C TYR A 174 -16.66 -9.18 5.53
N LYS A 175 -17.05 -8.88 6.77
CA LYS A 175 -17.47 -7.52 7.17
C LYS A 175 -16.38 -6.49 6.89
N THR A 176 -15.12 -6.85 7.16
CA THR A 176 -13.97 -5.97 6.93
C THR A 176 -13.74 -5.72 5.46
N ILE A 177 -13.77 -6.77 4.63
CA ILE A 177 -13.58 -6.62 3.17
C ILE A 177 -14.71 -5.82 2.56
N MET A 178 -15.97 -6.04 2.96
CA MET A 178 -17.10 -5.23 2.48
C MET A 178 -16.92 -3.75 2.78
N PHE A 179 -16.51 -3.43 4.00
CA PHE A 179 -16.23 -2.05 4.41
C PHE A 179 -15.07 -1.42 3.61
N LEU A 180 -13.97 -2.16 3.41
CA LEU A 180 -12.80 -1.66 2.69
C LEU A 180 -13.07 -1.48 1.19
N ASN A 181 -13.84 -2.37 0.57
CA ASN A 181 -14.15 -2.33 -0.85
C ASN A 181 -14.96 -1.10 -1.30
N GLU A 182 -15.61 -0.39 -0.37
CA GLU A 182 -16.37 0.82 -0.69
C GLU A 182 -15.48 1.95 -1.24
N SER A 183 -14.20 1.97 -0.84
CA SER A 183 -13.33 3.12 -1.15
C SER A 183 -11.83 2.78 -1.22
N ARG A 184 -11.49 1.50 -1.31
CA ARG A 184 -10.09 1.01 -1.30
C ARG A 184 -9.92 -0.10 -2.32
N SER A 185 -8.69 -0.21 -2.83
CA SER A 185 -8.31 -1.36 -3.65
C SER A 185 -7.55 -2.39 -2.82
N ILE A 186 -7.83 -3.66 -3.08
CA ILE A 186 -7.19 -4.76 -2.38
C ILE A 186 -6.52 -5.69 -3.39
N ILE A 187 -5.26 -6.06 -3.14
CA ILE A 187 -4.61 -7.16 -3.83
C ILE A 187 -4.67 -8.39 -2.91
N PHE A 188 -5.40 -9.40 -3.34
CA PHE A 188 -5.43 -10.70 -2.69
C PHE A 188 -4.38 -11.62 -3.32
N ILE A 189 -3.56 -12.27 -2.50
CA ILE A 189 -2.57 -13.24 -2.94
C ILE A 189 -2.95 -14.60 -2.38
N THR A 190 -3.11 -15.59 -3.26
CA THR A 190 -3.49 -16.95 -2.89
C THR A 190 -2.79 -17.99 -3.76
N ASN A 191 -2.60 -19.18 -3.22
CA ASN A 191 -2.13 -20.35 -3.95
C ASN A 191 -3.27 -21.32 -4.32
N ARG A 192 -4.49 -21.07 -3.83
CA ARG A 192 -5.66 -21.89 -4.14
C ARG A 192 -6.48 -21.27 -5.27
N ARG A 193 -7.09 -22.14 -6.07
CA ARG A 193 -8.06 -21.71 -7.07
C ARG A 193 -9.31 -21.19 -6.39
N ILE A 194 -10.04 -20.29 -7.06
CA ILE A 194 -11.23 -19.66 -6.48
C ILE A 194 -12.30 -20.70 -6.15
N GLU A 195 -12.43 -21.71 -7.00
CA GLU A 195 -13.40 -22.80 -6.83
C GLU A 195 -13.14 -23.64 -5.56
N GLU A 196 -11.89 -23.64 -5.09
CA GLU A 196 -11.48 -24.36 -3.86
C GLU A 196 -11.74 -23.55 -2.57
N TRP A 197 -12.19 -22.31 -2.69
CA TRP A 197 -12.38 -21.45 -1.51
C TRP A 197 -13.60 -21.86 -0.71
N SER A 198 -14.68 -22.32 -1.37
CA SER A 198 -15.87 -22.84 -0.71
C SER A 198 -15.62 -24.13 0.09
N ASP A 199 -14.59 -24.90 -0.27
CA ASP A 199 -14.22 -26.12 0.45
C ASP A 199 -13.40 -25.86 1.72
N ALA A 200 -12.94 -24.62 1.92
CA ALA A 200 -12.10 -24.23 3.07
C ALA A 200 -12.91 -23.95 4.35
N THR A 201 -14.22 -24.12 4.35
CA THR A 201 -15.11 -23.81 5.48
C THR A 201 -16.30 -24.77 5.58
N ASN A 202 -16.80 -24.92 6.79
CA ASN A 202 -18.08 -25.61 7.05
C ASN A 202 -19.30 -24.71 6.72
N ASN A 203 -19.12 -23.39 6.71
CA ASN A 203 -20.18 -22.42 6.40
C ASN A 203 -20.05 -21.94 4.94
N LYS A 204 -20.37 -22.84 4.00
CA LYS A 204 -20.26 -22.59 2.56
C LYS A 204 -20.96 -21.30 2.11
N HIS A 205 -22.13 -21.01 2.65
CA HIS A 205 -22.95 -19.88 2.23
C HIS A 205 -22.26 -18.50 2.47
N VAL A 206 -21.60 -18.33 3.61
CA VAL A 206 -20.87 -17.07 3.92
C VAL A 206 -19.69 -16.92 2.97
N VAL A 207 -18.97 -18.01 2.70
CA VAL A 207 -17.80 -17.96 1.80
C VAL A 207 -18.22 -17.77 0.36
N GLU A 208 -19.26 -18.46 -0.13
CA GLU A 208 -19.80 -18.25 -1.48
C GLU A 208 -20.19 -16.77 -1.69
N THR A 209 -20.91 -16.17 -0.73
CA THR A 209 -21.30 -14.76 -0.80
C THR A 209 -20.08 -13.82 -0.80
N LEU A 210 -19.04 -14.12 -0.01
CA LEU A 210 -17.79 -13.35 0.00
C LEU A 210 -17.03 -13.50 -1.32
N VAL A 211 -16.90 -14.73 -1.79
CA VAL A 211 -16.20 -15.08 -3.04
C VAL A 211 -16.84 -14.36 -4.21
N ASP A 212 -18.15 -14.45 -4.36
CA ASP A 212 -18.90 -13.77 -5.42
C ASP A 212 -18.67 -12.26 -5.40
N ARG A 213 -18.69 -11.64 -4.23
CA ARG A 213 -18.46 -10.21 -4.10
C ARG A 213 -16.99 -9.83 -4.36
N ILE A 214 -16.03 -10.60 -3.86
CA ILE A 214 -14.61 -10.35 -4.15
C ILE A 214 -14.38 -10.47 -5.66
N ILE A 215 -14.87 -11.53 -6.32
CA ILE A 215 -14.65 -11.79 -7.74
C ILE A 215 -15.28 -10.69 -8.59
N ASN A 216 -16.53 -10.31 -8.31
CA ASN A 216 -17.25 -9.31 -9.11
C ASN A 216 -16.57 -7.93 -9.13
N TYR A 217 -15.77 -7.61 -8.11
CA TYR A 217 -14.99 -6.38 -8.02
C TYR A 217 -13.49 -6.57 -8.27
N SER A 218 -13.08 -7.75 -8.74
CA SER A 218 -11.68 -8.08 -8.90
C SER A 218 -11.31 -8.48 -10.33
N ARG A 219 -10.12 -8.07 -10.73
CA ARG A 219 -9.43 -8.67 -11.86
C ARG A 219 -8.59 -9.83 -11.36
N VAL A 220 -8.84 -11.01 -11.93
CA VAL A 220 -8.07 -12.23 -11.61
C VAL A 220 -6.85 -12.33 -12.53
N VAL A 221 -5.68 -12.53 -11.94
CA VAL A 221 -4.41 -12.72 -12.64
C VAL A 221 -3.77 -14.02 -12.19
N THR A 222 -3.64 -14.95 -13.12
CA THR A 222 -3.09 -16.28 -12.86
C THR A 222 -1.60 -16.32 -13.17
N PHE A 223 -0.82 -16.77 -12.22
CA PHE A 223 0.61 -17.06 -12.34
C PHE A 223 0.81 -18.53 -12.70
N LYS A 224 1.61 -18.77 -13.73
CA LYS A 224 1.99 -20.13 -14.19
C LYS A 224 3.06 -20.75 -13.33
#